data_783a65093041051634f093c58bf7899f
#
_entry.id   783a65093041051634f093c58bf7899f
#
_cell.length_a   1.000
_cell.length_b   1.000
_cell.length_c   1.000
_cell.angle_alpha   90.00
_cell.angle_beta   90.00
_cell.angle_gamma   90.00
#
_symmetry.space_group_name_H-M   'P 1'
#
loop_
_entity.id
_entity.type
_entity.pdbx_description
1 polymer ?
#
loop_
_entity_poly.entity_id
_entity_poly.type
_entity_poly.pdbx_seq_one_letter_code
_entity_poly.pdbx_strand_id
1 'polypeptide(L)'
;MLTLAFEKIHCERIQVSGDNCFFIGENSGKRFAPVGFNYDHDEHFRLLEDYWHDEWEKVEKDFSGMHALGANVIRIHLQFGKFFLSPDTLDERELLQLDRLIHLARAQGVYLSLVGLGCYHLWDVPEWYIAMDHRTRWDVQALFWETIAKRYAGEPAIFCFDLMNEPIVPGKKREPGSWLGTEFAGKTYIQFITLDGTQEPREKTASDWLQHLSTPIRHYDPKRLVTVGLVDWSLPWSNIKSGFFPKKILPYVDFISAHLYPEFGKLEKMIKTLNGFCVGKPVVIDETFHLKCTVEEQEKFLEHASKKARGFCTFYTDYHAEPAGRERNRILNESRSIFIKSLPLFKRR
;
A
#
# COMPACT_ATOMS: atom_id res chain seq x y z
N MET A 1 -6.68 39.05 20.37
CA MET A 1 -7.18 37.73 19.84
C MET A 1 -6.67 37.60 18.44
N LEU A 2 -5.58 36.90 18.24
CA LEU A 2 -5.11 36.51 16.88
C LEU A 2 -5.90 35.26 16.46
N THR A 3 -6.86 35.44 15.59
CA THR A 3 -7.54 34.34 14.91
C THR A 3 -6.51 33.78 13.92
N LEU A 4 -5.83 32.70 14.29
CA LEU A 4 -5.11 31.88 13.33
C LEU A 4 -6.16 31.30 12.38
N ALA A 5 -6.29 31.89 11.20
CA ALA A 5 -7.01 31.27 10.10
C ALA A 5 -6.24 30.00 9.75
N PHE A 6 -6.73 28.85 10.18
CA PHE A 6 -6.32 27.59 9.61
C PHE A 6 -6.69 27.66 8.12
N GLU A 7 -5.70 27.85 7.24
CA GLU A 7 -5.90 27.56 5.82
C GLU A 7 -6.47 26.14 5.75
N LYS A 8 -7.69 26.02 5.24
CA LYS A 8 -8.27 24.70 4.94
C LYS A 8 -7.33 24.05 3.96
N ILE A 9 -6.57 23.05 4.42
CA ILE A 9 -5.76 22.23 3.55
C ILE A 9 -6.74 21.46 2.65
N HIS A 10 -6.89 21.93 1.41
CA HIS A 10 -7.71 21.26 0.42
C HIS A 10 -6.87 20.21 -0.27
N CYS A 11 -7.22 18.93 -0.12
CA CYS A 11 -6.69 17.90 -0.98
C CYS A 11 -7.04 18.24 -2.43
N GLU A 12 -6.05 18.17 -3.32
CA GLU A 12 -6.25 18.22 -4.75
C GLU A 12 -5.84 16.86 -5.35
N ARG A 13 -6.34 16.52 -6.52
CA ARG A 13 -5.90 15.28 -7.18
C ARG A 13 -4.40 15.33 -7.44
N ILE A 14 -3.72 14.24 -7.13
CA ILE A 14 -2.29 14.05 -7.42
C ILE A 14 -2.16 13.25 -8.72
N GLN A 15 -1.23 13.67 -9.55
CA GLN A 15 -0.92 12.99 -10.82
C GLN A 15 0.59 12.86 -11.01
N VAL A 16 1.00 11.97 -11.92
CA VAL A 16 2.40 11.88 -12.34
C VAL A 16 2.71 13.06 -13.27
N SER A 17 3.89 13.67 -13.09
CA SER A 17 4.37 14.76 -13.96
C SER A 17 4.56 14.28 -15.41
N GLY A 18 4.49 15.21 -16.37
CA GLY A 18 4.59 14.88 -17.79
C GLY A 18 5.90 14.21 -18.23
N ASP A 19 6.98 14.39 -17.44
CA ASP A 19 8.27 13.73 -17.64
C ASP A 19 8.38 12.36 -16.94
N ASN A 20 7.30 11.90 -16.29
CA ASN A 20 7.25 10.67 -15.49
C ASN A 20 8.26 10.61 -14.32
N CYS A 21 8.70 11.77 -13.82
CA CYS A 21 9.74 11.80 -12.80
C CYS A 21 9.22 12.04 -11.38
N PHE A 22 8.06 12.69 -11.23
CA PHE A 22 7.55 13.17 -9.96
C PHE A 22 6.04 13.00 -9.86
N PHE A 23 5.50 13.26 -8.68
CA PHE A 23 4.08 13.54 -8.49
C PHE A 23 3.88 15.05 -8.35
N ILE A 24 2.75 15.53 -8.88
CA ILE A 24 2.35 16.94 -8.81
C ILE A 24 0.86 17.04 -8.50
N GLY A 25 0.47 18.13 -7.84
CA GLY A 25 -0.93 18.51 -7.72
C GLY A 25 -1.52 18.89 -9.08
N GLU A 26 -2.70 18.37 -9.41
CA GLU A 26 -3.36 18.59 -10.73
C GLU A 26 -3.62 20.09 -10.97
N ASN A 27 -4.03 20.82 -9.95
CA ASN A 27 -4.39 22.23 -10.07
C ASN A 27 -3.22 23.17 -9.76
N SER A 28 -2.44 22.85 -8.73
CA SER A 28 -1.34 23.71 -8.26
C SER A 28 -0.06 23.55 -9.05
N GLY A 29 0.13 22.39 -9.73
CA GLY A 29 1.40 22.02 -10.35
C GLY A 29 2.55 21.82 -9.34
N LYS A 30 2.29 21.96 -8.03
CA LYS A 30 3.30 21.82 -7.00
C LYS A 30 3.75 20.37 -6.88
N ARG A 31 5.04 20.15 -6.64
CA ARG A 31 5.56 18.81 -6.36
C ARG A 31 4.94 18.22 -5.12
N PHE A 32 4.64 16.94 -5.20
CA PHE A 32 4.11 16.14 -4.11
C PHE A 32 5.04 14.94 -3.87
N ALA A 33 5.48 14.77 -2.64
CA ALA A 33 6.24 13.60 -2.21
C ALA A 33 5.37 12.80 -1.24
N PRO A 34 4.87 11.62 -1.61
CA PRO A 34 4.08 10.78 -0.70
C PRO A 34 5.00 10.26 0.41
N VAL A 35 4.77 10.71 1.63
CA VAL A 35 5.50 10.27 2.82
C VAL A 35 4.53 10.00 3.95
N GLY A 36 4.65 8.83 4.57
CA GLY A 36 3.66 8.47 5.56
C GLY A 36 3.81 7.11 6.21
N PHE A 37 2.69 6.54 6.52
CA PHE A 37 2.63 5.32 7.30
C PHE A 37 1.70 4.29 6.68
N ASN A 38 2.06 3.02 6.85
CA ASN A 38 1.14 1.92 6.76
C ASN A 38 0.34 1.85 8.07
N TYR A 39 -0.97 1.90 7.95
CA TYR A 39 -1.93 1.75 9.03
C TYR A 39 -2.71 0.47 8.79
N ASP A 40 -2.03 -0.67 9.01
CA ASP A 40 -2.50 -2.01 8.68
C ASP A 40 -2.93 -2.81 9.90
N HIS A 41 -2.43 -2.46 11.09
CA HIS A 41 -2.84 -3.07 12.36
C HIS A 41 -2.56 -2.12 13.53
N ASP A 42 -3.31 -2.31 14.60
CA ASP A 42 -3.12 -1.59 15.85
C ASP A 42 -2.10 -2.29 16.79
N GLU A 43 -1.97 -1.77 18.02
CA GLU A 43 -1.11 -2.31 19.07
C GLU A 43 -1.48 -3.71 19.53
N HIS A 44 -2.70 -4.16 19.25
CA HIS A 44 -3.21 -5.51 19.54
C HIS A 44 -3.17 -6.42 18.32
N PHE A 45 -2.54 -5.99 17.22
CA PHE A 45 -2.49 -6.70 15.93
C PHE A 45 -3.85 -6.90 15.28
N ARG A 46 -4.87 -6.10 15.66
CA ARG A 46 -6.17 -6.08 15.00
C ARG A 46 -6.05 -5.27 13.69
N LEU A 47 -6.74 -5.72 12.65
CA LEU A 47 -6.84 -4.97 11.40
C LEU A 47 -7.81 -3.79 11.58
N LEU A 48 -7.75 -2.80 10.71
CA LEU A 48 -8.57 -1.60 10.80
C LEU A 48 -10.07 -1.92 10.90
N GLU A 49 -10.55 -2.84 10.07
CA GLU A 49 -11.96 -3.25 10.04
C GLU A 49 -12.42 -4.01 11.29
N ASP A 50 -11.48 -4.50 12.11
CA ASP A 50 -11.83 -5.19 13.36
C ASP A 50 -12.29 -4.23 14.46
N TYR A 51 -11.97 -2.92 14.34
CA TYR A 51 -12.29 -1.94 15.39
C TYR A 51 -12.88 -0.61 14.87
N TRP A 52 -12.86 -0.30 13.58
CA TRP A 52 -13.29 1.00 13.08
C TRP A 52 -14.78 1.31 13.26
N HIS A 53 -15.62 0.28 13.48
CA HIS A 53 -17.03 0.49 13.81
C HIS A 53 -17.24 0.90 15.26
N ASP A 54 -16.52 0.30 16.17
CA ASP A 54 -16.76 0.43 17.61
C ASP A 54 -15.78 1.41 18.30
N GLU A 55 -14.59 1.59 17.73
CA GLU A 55 -13.51 2.40 18.30
C GLU A 55 -13.09 3.54 17.35
N TRP A 56 -14.05 4.24 16.74
CA TRP A 56 -13.75 5.27 15.73
C TRP A 56 -12.88 6.41 16.27
N GLU A 57 -13.04 6.81 17.52
CA GLU A 57 -12.21 7.84 18.16
C GLU A 57 -10.72 7.48 18.13
N LYS A 58 -10.39 6.17 18.20
CA LYS A 58 -9.02 5.70 18.03
C LYS A 58 -8.52 6.00 16.61
N VAL A 59 -9.32 5.73 15.59
CA VAL A 59 -8.96 6.01 14.18
C VAL A 59 -8.71 7.51 13.98
N GLU A 60 -9.60 8.37 14.49
CA GLU A 60 -9.44 9.84 14.40
C GLU A 60 -8.15 10.31 15.09
N LYS A 61 -7.85 9.77 16.27
CA LYS A 61 -6.64 10.07 17.02
C LYS A 61 -5.38 9.63 16.30
N ASP A 62 -5.37 8.42 15.74
CA ASP A 62 -4.24 7.86 15.01
C ASP A 62 -3.95 8.67 13.75
N PHE A 63 -4.99 9.05 12.98
CA PHE A 63 -4.85 9.91 11.80
C PHE A 63 -4.26 11.28 12.18
N SER A 64 -4.77 11.88 13.26
CA SER A 64 -4.22 13.14 13.78
C SER A 64 -2.77 13.01 14.23
N GLY A 65 -2.43 11.89 14.86
CA GLY A 65 -1.06 11.57 15.27
C GLY A 65 -0.11 11.42 14.10
N MET A 66 -0.50 10.66 13.06
CA MET A 66 0.29 10.50 11.84
C MET A 66 0.49 11.83 11.12
N HIS A 67 -0.57 12.63 11.00
CA HIS A 67 -0.48 13.97 10.40
C HIS A 67 0.45 14.90 11.20
N ALA A 68 0.35 14.90 12.53
CA ALA A 68 1.23 15.70 13.40
C ALA A 68 2.71 15.33 13.29
N LEU A 69 3.03 14.07 12.93
CA LEU A 69 4.38 13.62 12.61
C LEU A 69 4.87 14.12 11.25
N GLY A 70 3.99 14.71 10.44
CA GLY A 70 4.29 15.24 9.11
C GLY A 70 3.97 14.28 7.96
N ALA A 71 3.24 13.19 8.21
CA ALA A 71 2.72 12.34 7.13
C ALA A 71 1.73 13.13 6.27
N ASN A 72 1.75 12.88 4.97
CA ASN A 72 0.76 13.37 4.03
C ASN A 72 0.03 12.23 3.30
N VAL A 73 0.49 10.99 3.46
CA VAL A 73 -0.17 9.78 2.94
C VAL A 73 -0.31 8.76 4.07
N ILE A 74 -1.48 8.13 4.15
CA ILE A 74 -1.73 6.98 5.01
C ILE A 74 -2.13 5.82 4.09
N ARG A 75 -1.36 4.73 4.16
CA ARG A 75 -1.62 3.51 3.39
C ARG A 75 -2.42 2.57 4.25
N ILE A 76 -3.63 2.22 3.81
CA ILE A 76 -4.57 1.34 4.50
C ILE A 76 -4.84 0.08 3.69
N HIS A 77 -5.12 -1.03 4.37
CA HIS A 77 -5.25 -2.35 3.77
C HIS A 77 -6.66 -2.87 3.98
N LEU A 78 -7.47 -2.87 2.90
CA LEU A 78 -8.87 -3.28 2.92
C LEU A 78 -8.98 -4.80 2.77
N GLN A 79 -9.63 -5.44 3.75
CA GLN A 79 -9.72 -6.88 3.83
C GLN A 79 -10.87 -7.42 2.98
N PHE A 80 -10.56 -8.33 2.04
CA PHE A 80 -11.54 -8.90 1.11
C PHE A 80 -12.78 -9.45 1.82
N GLY A 81 -12.55 -10.27 2.87
CA GLY A 81 -13.65 -10.93 3.59
C GLY A 81 -14.55 -10.01 4.38
N LYS A 82 -14.10 -8.77 4.69
CA LYS A 82 -14.93 -7.75 5.34
C LYS A 82 -15.86 -7.07 4.33
N PHE A 83 -15.38 -6.85 3.10
CA PHE A 83 -16.12 -6.11 2.08
C PHE A 83 -17.09 -6.96 1.24
N PHE A 84 -17.01 -8.30 1.26
CA PHE A 84 -17.87 -9.15 0.44
C PHE A 84 -18.84 -9.99 1.27
N LEU A 85 -20.13 -9.84 0.98
CA LEU A 85 -21.21 -10.70 1.49
C LEU A 85 -21.40 -11.96 0.60
N SER A 86 -21.24 -11.80 -0.71
CA SER A 86 -21.31 -12.85 -1.73
C SER A 86 -20.42 -12.50 -2.92
N PRO A 87 -20.20 -13.41 -3.89
CA PRO A 87 -19.34 -13.14 -5.05
C PRO A 87 -19.71 -11.90 -5.89
N ASP A 88 -20.95 -11.45 -5.82
CA ASP A 88 -21.51 -10.35 -6.60
C ASP A 88 -22.00 -9.17 -5.74
N THR A 89 -21.84 -9.25 -4.40
CA THR A 89 -22.42 -8.27 -3.49
C THR A 89 -21.42 -7.82 -2.43
N LEU A 90 -21.06 -6.53 -2.46
CA LEU A 90 -20.25 -5.91 -1.43
C LEU A 90 -21.12 -5.50 -0.23
N ASP A 91 -20.52 -5.47 0.95
CA ASP A 91 -21.16 -4.97 2.17
C ASP A 91 -21.21 -3.45 2.19
N GLU A 92 -22.41 -2.89 2.05
CA GLU A 92 -22.62 -1.43 2.08
C GLU A 92 -22.25 -0.82 3.45
N ARG A 93 -22.31 -1.59 4.53
CA ARG A 93 -21.91 -1.16 5.85
C ARG A 93 -20.41 -0.82 5.88
N GLU A 94 -19.59 -1.67 5.29
CA GLU A 94 -18.13 -1.46 5.20
C GLU A 94 -17.80 -0.33 4.20
N LEU A 95 -18.55 -0.22 3.10
CA LEU A 95 -18.41 0.89 2.16
C LEU A 95 -18.75 2.25 2.80
N LEU A 96 -19.79 2.33 3.63
CA LEU A 96 -20.13 3.54 4.39
C LEU A 96 -19.05 3.91 5.42
N GLN A 97 -18.42 2.91 6.03
CA GLN A 97 -17.32 3.17 6.95
C GLN A 97 -16.06 3.65 6.21
N LEU A 98 -15.82 3.14 5.01
CA LEU A 98 -14.77 3.65 4.13
C LEU A 98 -15.07 5.09 3.68
N ASP A 99 -16.34 5.45 3.38
CA ASP A 99 -16.74 6.84 3.12
C ASP A 99 -16.35 7.76 4.29
N ARG A 100 -16.61 7.30 5.51
CA ARG A 100 -16.27 8.04 6.75
C ARG A 100 -14.75 8.22 6.88
N LEU A 101 -13.97 7.20 6.56
CA LEU A 101 -12.50 7.26 6.60
C LEU A 101 -11.94 8.25 5.55
N ILE A 102 -12.46 8.23 4.33
CA ILE A 102 -12.07 9.16 3.28
C ILE A 102 -12.43 10.60 3.67
N HIS A 103 -13.60 10.78 4.29
CA HIS A 103 -14.00 12.09 4.79
C HIS A 103 -13.05 12.59 5.89
N LEU A 104 -12.65 11.73 6.82
CA LEU A 104 -11.66 12.04 7.85
C LEU A 104 -10.31 12.44 7.24
N ALA A 105 -9.80 11.67 6.29
CA ALA A 105 -8.55 11.96 5.59
C ALA A 105 -8.59 13.33 4.92
N ARG A 106 -9.68 13.63 4.19
CA ARG A 106 -9.90 14.93 3.54
C ARG A 106 -9.96 16.08 4.56
N ALA A 107 -10.66 15.89 5.66
CA ALA A 107 -10.80 16.92 6.71
C ALA A 107 -9.45 17.24 7.36
N GLN A 108 -8.56 16.27 7.46
CA GLN A 108 -7.22 16.44 8.02
C GLN A 108 -6.16 16.81 6.98
N GLY A 109 -6.50 16.85 5.68
CA GLY A 109 -5.55 17.18 4.62
C GLY A 109 -4.49 16.10 4.38
N VAL A 110 -4.80 14.84 4.68
CA VAL A 110 -3.97 13.68 4.37
C VAL A 110 -4.60 12.88 3.23
N TYR A 111 -3.77 12.17 2.48
CA TYR A 111 -4.18 11.34 1.37
C TYR A 111 -4.21 9.87 1.77
N LEU A 112 -5.08 9.09 1.15
CA LEU A 112 -5.15 7.64 1.33
C LEU A 112 -4.54 6.91 0.15
N SER A 113 -3.62 5.98 0.42
CA SER A 113 -3.26 4.90 -0.48
C SER A 113 -4.12 3.69 -0.11
N LEU A 114 -5.10 3.36 -0.95
CA LEU A 114 -6.02 2.25 -0.70
C LEU A 114 -5.45 0.98 -1.28
N VAL A 115 -5.00 0.06 -0.41
CA VAL A 115 -4.60 -1.29 -0.78
C VAL A 115 -5.82 -2.19 -0.69
N GLY A 116 -6.22 -2.81 -1.78
CA GLY A 116 -7.38 -3.68 -1.79
C GLY A 116 -7.07 -5.16 -1.64
N LEU A 117 -8.12 -5.95 -1.48
CA LEU A 117 -8.10 -7.39 -1.61
C LEU A 117 -7.25 -8.11 -0.55
N GLY A 118 -7.00 -7.50 0.59
CA GLY A 118 -6.26 -8.12 1.70
C GLY A 118 -6.96 -9.40 2.19
N CYS A 119 -6.15 -10.43 2.46
CA CYS A 119 -6.62 -11.69 3.06
C CYS A 119 -5.73 -12.03 4.25
N TYR A 120 -5.51 -11.06 5.14
CA TYR A 120 -4.50 -11.16 6.19
C TYR A 120 -4.87 -12.14 7.29
N HIS A 121 -6.15 -12.21 7.65
CA HIS A 121 -6.67 -13.24 8.53
C HIS A 121 -7.34 -14.34 7.72
N LEU A 122 -6.79 -15.55 7.77
CA LEU A 122 -7.31 -16.69 7.01
C LEU A 122 -8.77 -17.00 7.36
N TRP A 123 -9.18 -16.83 8.64
CA TRP A 123 -10.55 -17.08 9.09
C TRP A 123 -11.58 -16.06 8.58
N ASP A 124 -11.14 -14.90 8.09
CA ASP A 124 -12.01 -13.90 7.48
C ASP A 124 -12.21 -14.13 5.98
N VAL A 125 -11.42 -15.03 5.37
CA VAL A 125 -11.50 -15.30 3.92
C VAL A 125 -12.68 -16.22 3.65
N PRO A 126 -13.69 -15.80 2.84
CA PRO A 126 -14.85 -16.62 2.57
C PRO A 126 -14.50 -17.96 1.89
N GLU A 127 -15.14 -19.05 2.34
CA GLU A 127 -14.93 -20.39 1.76
C GLU A 127 -15.19 -20.41 0.25
N TRP A 128 -16.26 -19.72 -0.22
CA TRP A 128 -16.58 -19.64 -1.63
C TRP A 128 -15.43 -18.97 -2.44
N TYR A 129 -14.75 -17.98 -1.86
CA TYR A 129 -13.61 -17.33 -2.51
C TYR A 129 -12.36 -18.25 -2.53
N ILE A 130 -12.15 -19.05 -1.50
CA ILE A 130 -11.08 -20.06 -1.46
C ILE A 130 -11.31 -21.16 -2.52
N ALA A 131 -12.56 -21.55 -2.74
CA ALA A 131 -12.93 -22.63 -3.66
C ALA A 131 -12.91 -22.22 -5.15
N MET A 132 -12.91 -20.93 -5.47
CA MET A 132 -12.93 -20.43 -6.85
C MET A 132 -11.64 -20.77 -7.61
N ASP A 133 -11.76 -20.95 -8.92
CA ASP A 133 -10.62 -20.88 -9.83
C ASP A 133 -10.10 -19.44 -9.97
N HIS A 134 -8.91 -19.30 -10.57
CA HIS A 134 -8.25 -17.98 -10.62
C HIS A 134 -9.01 -16.96 -11.49
N ARG A 135 -9.69 -17.38 -12.58
CA ARG A 135 -10.42 -16.45 -13.45
C ARG A 135 -11.63 -15.87 -12.74
N THR A 136 -12.42 -16.73 -12.12
CA THR A 136 -13.56 -16.31 -11.30
C THR A 136 -13.12 -15.42 -10.14
N ARG A 137 -11.98 -15.71 -9.51
CA ARG A 137 -11.40 -14.82 -8.48
C ARG A 137 -11.04 -13.45 -9.03
N TRP A 138 -10.46 -13.38 -10.23
CA TRP A 138 -10.11 -12.10 -10.87
C TRP A 138 -11.37 -11.28 -11.18
N ASP A 139 -12.46 -11.92 -11.62
CA ASP A 139 -13.73 -11.23 -11.87
C ASP A 139 -14.29 -10.60 -10.59
N VAL A 140 -14.26 -11.33 -9.48
CA VAL A 140 -14.69 -10.81 -8.16
C VAL A 140 -13.74 -9.70 -7.67
N GLN A 141 -12.44 -9.83 -7.87
CA GLN A 141 -11.46 -8.80 -7.56
C GLN A 141 -11.68 -7.53 -8.42
N ALA A 142 -12.01 -7.70 -9.69
CA ALA A 142 -12.34 -6.60 -10.58
C ALA A 142 -13.63 -5.88 -10.16
N LEU A 143 -14.64 -6.63 -9.69
CA LEU A 143 -15.88 -6.05 -9.15
C LEU A 143 -15.61 -5.19 -7.90
N PHE A 144 -14.71 -5.61 -7.02
CA PHE A 144 -14.28 -4.77 -5.91
C PHE A 144 -13.74 -3.42 -6.41
N TRP A 145 -12.77 -3.45 -7.31
CA TRP A 145 -12.15 -2.23 -7.83
C TRP A 145 -13.10 -1.40 -8.69
N GLU A 146 -14.03 -2.02 -9.41
CA GLU A 146 -15.11 -1.31 -10.11
C GLU A 146 -15.97 -0.51 -9.14
N THR A 147 -16.40 -1.17 -8.06
CA THR A 147 -17.25 -0.55 -7.04
C THR A 147 -16.54 0.62 -6.37
N ILE A 148 -15.27 0.43 -5.95
CA ILE A 148 -14.45 1.47 -5.34
C ILE A 148 -14.21 2.63 -6.32
N ALA A 149 -13.83 2.34 -7.56
CA ALA A 149 -13.56 3.37 -8.55
C ALA A 149 -14.82 4.20 -8.90
N LYS A 150 -15.96 3.54 -9.03
CA LYS A 150 -17.24 4.20 -9.30
C LYS A 150 -17.70 5.07 -8.12
N ARG A 151 -17.61 4.56 -6.89
CA ARG A 151 -18.03 5.27 -5.67
C ARG A 151 -17.18 6.51 -5.41
N TYR A 152 -15.88 6.41 -5.66
CA TYR A 152 -14.92 7.47 -5.34
C TYR A 152 -14.32 8.15 -6.58
N ALA A 153 -15.01 8.10 -7.70
CA ALA A 153 -14.57 8.78 -8.91
C ALA A 153 -14.31 10.27 -8.63
N GLY A 154 -13.11 10.73 -8.92
CA GLY A 154 -12.74 12.14 -8.70
C GLY A 154 -12.41 12.53 -7.25
N GLU A 155 -12.48 11.62 -6.27
CA GLU A 155 -12.17 11.94 -4.87
C GLU A 155 -10.70 12.37 -4.71
N PRO A 156 -10.43 13.63 -4.32
CA PRO A 156 -9.06 14.14 -4.27
C PRO A 156 -8.25 13.59 -3.08
N ALA A 157 -8.89 13.18 -1.98
CA ALA A 157 -8.18 12.64 -0.81
C ALA A 157 -7.63 11.22 -1.02
N ILE A 158 -7.96 10.56 -2.13
CA ILE A 158 -7.36 9.28 -2.48
C ILE A 158 -6.15 9.53 -3.40
N PHE A 159 -4.96 9.22 -2.90
CA PHE A 159 -3.72 9.28 -3.66
C PHE A 159 -3.71 8.24 -4.78
N CYS A 160 -3.90 6.98 -4.43
CA CYS A 160 -3.86 5.88 -5.39
C CYS A 160 -4.71 4.68 -4.96
N PHE A 161 -4.99 3.81 -5.94
CA PHE A 161 -5.41 2.44 -5.71
C PHE A 161 -4.19 1.51 -5.87
N ASP A 162 -3.84 0.81 -4.81
CA ASP A 162 -2.84 -0.26 -4.80
C ASP A 162 -3.60 -1.58 -4.91
N LEU A 163 -3.52 -2.22 -6.07
CA LEU A 163 -4.44 -3.30 -6.46
C LEU A 163 -4.40 -4.48 -5.49
N MET A 164 -3.26 -4.80 -4.94
CA MET A 164 -3.07 -5.86 -3.95
C MET A 164 -1.69 -5.75 -3.31
N ASN A 165 -1.61 -6.03 -2.02
CA ASN A 165 -0.33 -6.20 -1.34
C ASN A 165 0.39 -7.48 -1.81
N GLU A 166 1.60 -7.34 -2.30
CA GLU A 166 2.54 -8.43 -2.61
C GLU A 166 1.96 -9.62 -3.41
N PRO A 167 1.30 -9.38 -4.56
CA PRO A 167 0.78 -10.47 -5.38
C PRO A 167 1.90 -11.29 -6.03
N ILE A 168 1.68 -12.60 -6.14
CA ILE A 168 2.64 -13.56 -6.69
C ILE A 168 2.00 -14.44 -7.75
N VAL A 169 2.70 -14.66 -8.84
CA VAL A 169 2.48 -15.79 -9.75
C VAL A 169 3.42 -16.91 -9.32
N PRO A 170 2.93 -18.10 -8.91
CA PRO A 170 3.78 -19.18 -8.42
C PRO A 170 4.66 -19.76 -9.52
N GLY A 171 5.85 -20.24 -9.16
CA GLY A 171 6.76 -20.91 -10.10
C GLY A 171 6.45 -22.39 -10.35
N LYS A 172 5.48 -22.94 -9.61
CA LYS A 172 5.02 -24.33 -9.72
C LYS A 172 3.54 -24.39 -9.37
N LYS A 173 2.89 -25.45 -9.77
CA LYS A 173 1.50 -25.71 -9.39
C LYS A 173 1.38 -25.85 -7.86
N ARG A 174 0.34 -25.27 -7.32
CA ARG A 174 -0.02 -25.25 -5.90
C ARG A 174 -1.27 -26.08 -5.67
N GLU A 175 -1.47 -26.55 -4.45
CA GLU A 175 -2.67 -27.29 -4.06
C GLU A 175 -3.92 -26.38 -4.14
N PRO A 176 -5.10 -26.95 -4.46
CA PRO A 176 -6.36 -26.22 -4.41
C PRO A 176 -6.54 -25.48 -3.08
N GLY A 177 -7.02 -24.24 -3.12
CA GLY A 177 -7.24 -23.42 -1.94
C GLY A 177 -5.98 -22.78 -1.34
N SER A 178 -4.76 -23.11 -1.79
CA SER A 178 -3.53 -22.57 -1.23
C SER A 178 -3.15 -21.20 -1.82
N TRP A 179 -4.09 -20.25 -1.75
CA TRP A 179 -3.95 -18.90 -2.31
C TRP A 179 -3.04 -17.97 -1.52
N LEU A 180 -2.75 -18.29 -0.28
CA LEU A 180 -2.00 -17.42 0.62
C LEU A 180 -0.57 -17.90 0.81
N GLY A 181 0.32 -16.96 1.08
CA GLY A 181 1.72 -17.21 1.40
C GLY A 181 1.91 -17.74 2.83
N THR A 182 3.17 -17.79 3.25
CA THR A 182 3.51 -18.16 4.62
C THR A 182 3.06 -17.07 5.59
N GLU A 183 2.49 -17.46 6.71
CA GLU A 183 2.12 -16.57 7.79
C GLU A 183 3.36 -15.89 8.40
N PHE A 184 3.22 -14.60 8.69
CA PHE A 184 4.17 -13.80 9.44
C PHE A 184 3.44 -12.98 10.49
N ALA A 185 3.84 -13.07 11.74
CA ALA A 185 3.22 -12.37 12.88
C ALA A 185 1.68 -12.53 12.96
N GLY A 186 1.18 -13.75 12.70
CA GLY A 186 -0.24 -14.09 12.76
C GLY A 186 -1.06 -13.64 11.54
N LYS A 187 -0.42 -13.21 10.43
CA LYS A 187 -1.09 -12.72 9.23
C LYS A 187 -0.46 -13.25 7.95
N THR A 188 -1.24 -13.28 6.87
CA THR A 188 -0.80 -13.70 5.54
C THR A 188 -0.80 -12.51 4.58
N TYR A 189 0.37 -11.90 4.37
CA TYR A 189 0.51 -10.69 3.55
C TYR A 189 0.66 -10.97 2.04
N ILE A 190 1.23 -12.11 1.69
CA ILE A 190 1.49 -12.52 0.30
C ILE A 190 0.30 -13.32 -0.23
N GLN A 191 -0.14 -12.99 -1.45
CA GLN A 191 -1.23 -13.71 -2.11
C GLN A 191 -0.82 -14.22 -3.49
N PHE A 192 -1.27 -15.42 -3.84
CA PHE A 192 -1.09 -15.96 -5.18
C PHE A 192 -2.31 -15.62 -6.05
N ILE A 193 -2.06 -15.01 -7.22
CA ILE A 193 -3.14 -14.62 -8.15
C ILE A 193 -3.61 -15.78 -9.05
N THR A 194 -2.86 -16.87 -9.07
CA THR A 194 -3.20 -18.16 -9.69
C THR A 194 -2.60 -19.27 -8.86
N LEU A 195 -3.14 -20.49 -8.96
CA LEU A 195 -2.53 -21.68 -8.34
C LEU A 195 -1.61 -22.44 -9.30
N ASP A 196 -1.63 -22.11 -10.59
CA ASP A 196 -0.74 -22.71 -11.58
C ASP A 196 -0.10 -21.60 -12.45
N GLY A 197 1.12 -21.26 -12.14
CA GLY A 197 1.92 -20.29 -12.90
C GLY A 197 2.81 -20.95 -13.96
N THR A 198 2.58 -22.22 -14.31
CA THR A 198 3.38 -22.96 -15.30
C THR A 198 2.77 -22.97 -16.69
N GLN A 199 1.49 -22.59 -16.83
CA GLN A 199 0.75 -22.62 -18.10
C GLN A 199 1.22 -21.57 -19.09
N GLU A 200 1.68 -20.42 -18.60
CA GLU A 200 2.16 -19.29 -19.38
C GLU A 200 3.38 -18.63 -18.71
N PRO A 201 4.13 -17.77 -19.41
CA PRO A 201 5.15 -16.95 -18.78
C PRO A 201 4.55 -16.16 -17.60
N ARG A 202 5.18 -16.22 -16.44
CA ARG A 202 4.66 -15.63 -15.19
C ARG A 202 4.37 -14.13 -15.31
N GLU A 203 5.21 -13.41 -16.07
CA GLU A 203 5.01 -11.99 -16.36
C GLU A 203 3.79 -11.73 -17.24
N LYS A 204 3.39 -12.68 -18.10
CA LYS A 204 2.15 -12.55 -18.88
C LYS A 204 0.94 -12.70 -17.96
N THR A 205 0.92 -13.72 -17.11
CA THR A 205 -0.15 -13.90 -16.11
C THR A 205 -0.30 -12.68 -15.21
N ALA A 206 0.81 -12.10 -14.75
CA ALA A 206 0.81 -10.87 -13.96
C ALA A 206 0.24 -9.68 -14.74
N SER A 207 0.62 -9.53 -16.02
CA SER A 207 0.12 -8.46 -16.90
C SER A 207 -1.37 -8.61 -17.20
N ASP A 208 -1.84 -9.83 -17.48
CA ASP A 208 -3.25 -10.12 -17.75
C ASP A 208 -4.12 -9.79 -16.50
N TRP A 209 -3.65 -10.16 -15.31
CA TRP A 209 -4.32 -9.83 -14.06
C TRP A 209 -4.37 -8.31 -13.82
N LEU A 210 -3.25 -7.61 -14.00
CA LEU A 210 -3.20 -6.14 -13.85
C LEU A 210 -4.15 -5.45 -14.82
N GLN A 211 -4.18 -5.88 -16.08
CA GLN A 211 -5.10 -5.36 -17.09
C GLN A 211 -6.55 -5.61 -16.67
N HIS A 212 -6.86 -6.82 -16.24
CA HIS A 212 -8.21 -7.21 -15.83
C HIS A 212 -8.74 -6.32 -14.69
N LEU A 213 -7.94 -6.08 -13.66
CA LEU A 213 -8.34 -5.26 -12.50
C LEU A 213 -8.30 -3.76 -12.77
N SER A 214 -7.37 -3.27 -13.60
CA SER A 214 -7.26 -1.84 -13.87
C SER A 214 -8.28 -1.34 -14.90
N THR A 215 -8.82 -2.22 -15.75
CA THR A 215 -9.80 -1.83 -16.78
C THR A 215 -11.04 -1.14 -16.21
N PRO A 216 -11.76 -1.68 -15.21
CA PRO A 216 -12.91 -1.00 -14.62
C PRO A 216 -12.52 0.28 -13.89
N ILE A 217 -11.35 0.34 -13.25
CA ILE A 217 -10.85 1.57 -12.64
C ILE A 217 -10.70 2.68 -13.69
N ARG A 218 -10.05 2.36 -14.82
CA ARG A 218 -9.84 3.33 -15.91
C ARG A 218 -11.13 3.78 -16.56
N HIS A 219 -12.17 2.94 -16.53
CA HIS A 219 -13.50 3.30 -17.04
C HIS A 219 -14.17 4.38 -16.17
N TYR A 220 -14.15 4.21 -14.84
CA TYR A 220 -14.86 5.11 -13.92
C TYR A 220 -14.01 6.28 -13.43
N ASP A 221 -12.71 6.09 -13.22
CA ASP A 221 -11.77 7.14 -12.78
C ASP A 221 -10.45 7.07 -13.57
N PRO A 222 -10.45 7.50 -14.84
CA PRO A 222 -9.31 7.36 -15.75
C PRO A 222 -8.04 8.07 -15.30
N LYS A 223 -8.16 9.05 -14.40
CA LYS A 223 -7.04 9.82 -13.87
C LYS A 223 -6.52 9.30 -12.51
N ARG A 224 -7.16 8.29 -11.92
CA ARG A 224 -6.73 7.71 -10.65
C ARG A 224 -5.36 7.06 -10.81
N LEU A 225 -4.44 7.38 -9.90
CA LEU A 225 -3.18 6.65 -9.83
C LEU A 225 -3.44 5.20 -9.40
N VAL A 226 -2.87 4.28 -10.16
CA VAL A 226 -2.95 2.83 -9.89
C VAL A 226 -1.55 2.28 -9.74
N THR A 227 -1.35 1.42 -8.77
CA THR A 227 -0.10 0.69 -8.55
C THR A 227 -0.40 -0.73 -8.03
N VAL A 228 0.65 -1.45 -7.71
CA VAL A 228 0.60 -2.76 -7.05
C VAL A 228 1.83 -2.92 -6.17
N GLY A 229 1.67 -3.35 -4.93
CA GLY A 229 2.76 -3.54 -3.98
C GLY A 229 3.71 -4.65 -4.40
N LEU A 230 4.98 -4.35 -4.60
CA LEU A 230 5.98 -5.26 -5.12
C LEU A 230 7.00 -5.65 -4.05
N VAL A 231 7.18 -6.95 -3.85
CA VAL A 231 8.26 -7.49 -3.02
C VAL A 231 9.63 -7.16 -3.60
N ASP A 232 10.66 -7.09 -2.78
CA ASP A 232 12.04 -6.75 -3.16
C ASP A 232 12.66 -7.72 -4.19
N TRP A 233 12.15 -8.96 -4.26
CA TRP A 233 12.55 -9.97 -5.24
C TRP A 233 11.70 -9.98 -6.52
N SER A 234 10.87 -8.96 -6.78
CA SER A 234 10.17 -8.73 -8.07
C SER A 234 11.11 -8.25 -9.17
N LEU A 235 12.33 -8.76 -9.21
CA LEU A 235 13.35 -8.39 -10.19
C LEU A 235 13.79 -9.60 -11.02
N PRO A 236 14.11 -9.41 -12.33
CA PRO A 236 14.44 -10.53 -13.23
C PRO A 236 15.62 -11.38 -12.78
N TRP A 237 16.57 -10.78 -12.05
CA TRP A 237 17.79 -11.44 -11.56
C TRP A 237 17.64 -12.07 -10.17
N SER A 238 16.48 -11.94 -9.54
CA SER A 238 16.22 -12.56 -8.24
C SER A 238 16.10 -14.09 -8.39
N ASN A 239 16.61 -14.84 -7.43
CA ASN A 239 16.52 -16.31 -7.41
C ASN A 239 15.04 -16.76 -7.32
N ILE A 240 14.26 -16.07 -6.47
CA ILE A 240 12.82 -16.21 -6.39
C ILE A 240 12.22 -15.11 -7.26
N LYS A 241 11.12 -15.38 -7.96
CA LYS A 241 10.47 -14.43 -8.86
C LYS A 241 8.99 -14.32 -8.52
N SER A 242 8.49 -13.10 -8.42
CA SER A 242 7.05 -12.86 -8.21
C SER A 242 6.23 -13.01 -9.47
N GLY A 243 6.83 -12.81 -10.65
CA GLY A 243 6.14 -12.64 -11.92
C GLY A 243 5.84 -11.16 -12.25
N PHE A 244 5.80 -10.30 -11.24
CA PHE A 244 5.54 -8.86 -11.39
C PHE A 244 6.86 -8.09 -11.60
N PHE A 245 7.42 -8.16 -12.79
CA PHE A 245 8.67 -7.44 -13.09
C PHE A 245 8.39 -5.98 -13.42
N PRO A 246 9.09 -5.00 -12.79
CA PRO A 246 8.79 -3.57 -12.93
C PRO A 246 8.64 -3.11 -14.38
N LYS A 247 9.57 -3.49 -15.27
CA LYS A 247 9.49 -3.12 -16.70
C LYS A 247 8.28 -3.72 -17.44
N LYS A 248 7.79 -4.87 -17.01
CA LYS A 248 6.67 -5.57 -17.68
C LYS A 248 5.31 -5.02 -17.26
N ILE A 249 5.22 -4.48 -16.05
CA ILE A 249 3.97 -3.95 -15.49
C ILE A 249 3.75 -2.46 -15.82
N LEU A 250 4.75 -1.74 -16.35
CA LEU A 250 4.66 -0.30 -16.63
C LEU A 250 3.38 0.13 -17.40
N PRO A 251 2.85 -0.64 -18.37
CA PRO A 251 1.63 -0.23 -19.07
C PRO A 251 0.37 -0.16 -18.18
N TYR A 252 0.37 -0.84 -17.04
CA TYR A 252 -0.81 -1.03 -16.20
C TYR A 252 -0.80 -0.21 -14.91
N VAL A 253 0.36 0.32 -14.52
CA VAL A 253 0.54 1.09 -13.28
C VAL A 253 1.04 2.50 -13.59
N ASP A 254 0.73 3.48 -12.74
CA ASP A 254 1.18 4.86 -12.92
C ASP A 254 2.52 5.15 -12.25
N PHE A 255 2.85 4.41 -11.22
CA PHE A 255 4.13 4.45 -10.51
C PHE A 255 4.48 3.06 -9.97
N ILE A 256 5.71 2.91 -9.51
CA ILE A 256 6.21 1.66 -8.92
C ILE A 256 6.14 1.76 -7.40
N SER A 257 5.36 0.89 -6.79
CA SER A 257 5.33 0.65 -5.34
C SER A 257 6.31 -0.49 -5.02
N ALA A 258 7.29 -0.23 -4.16
CA ALA A 258 8.33 -1.20 -3.81
C ALA A 258 8.41 -1.39 -2.29
N HIS A 259 8.37 -2.64 -1.84
CA HIS A 259 8.54 -3.01 -0.44
C HIS A 259 10.00 -3.43 -0.22
N LEU A 260 10.76 -2.58 0.48
CA LEU A 260 12.19 -2.72 0.62
C LEU A 260 12.61 -2.70 2.09
N TYR A 261 13.05 -3.86 2.58
CA TYR A 261 13.48 -4.05 3.96
C TYR A 261 15.00 -4.31 4.01
N PRO A 262 15.83 -3.31 4.36
CA PRO A 262 17.26 -3.51 4.46
C PRO A 262 17.63 -4.61 5.44
N GLU A 263 18.67 -5.37 5.11
CA GLU A 263 19.24 -6.40 5.96
C GLU A 263 20.61 -5.94 6.47
N PHE A 264 20.94 -6.35 7.70
CA PHE A 264 22.22 -6.04 8.35
C PHE A 264 23.40 -6.39 7.46
N GLY A 265 24.32 -5.43 7.29
CA GLY A 265 25.52 -5.57 6.46
C GLY A 265 25.27 -5.69 4.95
N LYS A 266 24.02 -5.49 4.46
CA LYS A 266 23.66 -5.67 3.04
C LYS A 266 23.11 -4.39 2.38
N LEU A 267 23.49 -3.23 2.87
CA LEU A 267 22.98 -1.94 2.40
C LEU A 267 23.17 -1.77 0.87
N GLU A 268 24.35 -2.09 0.34
CA GLU A 268 24.64 -1.98 -1.10
C GLU A 268 23.74 -2.88 -1.94
N LYS A 269 23.44 -4.11 -1.45
CA LYS A 269 22.49 -5.02 -2.11
C LYS A 269 21.13 -4.36 -2.19
N MET A 270 20.64 -3.74 -1.11
CA MET A 270 19.34 -3.08 -1.09
C MET A 270 19.29 -1.85 -1.99
N ILE A 271 20.38 -1.06 -2.05
CA ILE A 271 20.49 0.06 -2.99
C ILE A 271 20.45 -0.43 -4.45
N LYS A 272 21.14 -1.53 -4.75
CA LYS A 272 21.09 -2.16 -6.08
C LYS A 272 19.67 -2.65 -6.40
N THR A 273 18.97 -3.23 -5.43
CA THR A 273 17.57 -3.65 -5.55
C THR A 273 16.69 -2.45 -5.88
N LEU A 274 16.76 -1.34 -5.12
CA LEU A 274 16.03 -0.11 -5.42
C LEU A 274 16.30 0.40 -6.85
N ASN A 275 17.55 0.39 -7.29
CA ASN A 275 17.88 0.80 -8.66
C ASN A 275 17.19 -0.06 -9.72
N GLY A 276 16.90 -1.33 -9.42
CA GLY A 276 16.16 -2.23 -10.30
C GLY A 276 14.69 -1.88 -10.46
N PHE A 277 14.11 -1.16 -9.50
CA PHE A 277 12.75 -0.64 -9.58
C PHE A 277 12.66 0.70 -10.32
N CYS A 278 13.78 1.40 -10.54
CA CYS A 278 13.83 2.67 -11.27
C CYS A 278 13.76 2.43 -12.79
N VAL A 279 12.57 2.27 -13.34
CA VAL A 279 12.33 1.82 -14.72
C VAL A 279 11.59 2.84 -15.60
N GLY A 280 11.60 4.12 -15.25
CA GLY A 280 11.02 5.19 -16.07
C GLY A 280 9.66 5.70 -15.57
N LYS A 281 9.24 5.29 -14.38
CA LYS A 281 8.11 5.87 -13.62
C LYS A 281 8.56 6.22 -12.22
N PRO A 282 7.86 7.12 -11.49
CA PRO A 282 8.17 7.41 -10.10
C PRO A 282 8.20 6.12 -9.27
N VAL A 283 9.09 6.06 -8.30
CA VAL A 283 9.17 4.95 -7.34
C VAL A 283 8.79 5.46 -5.97
N VAL A 284 7.89 4.77 -5.29
CA VAL A 284 7.58 4.97 -3.88
C VAL A 284 7.98 3.71 -3.11
N ILE A 285 8.69 3.89 -2.01
CA ILE A 285 8.98 2.78 -1.10
C ILE A 285 7.80 2.70 -0.13
N ASP A 286 6.74 1.97 -0.54
CA ASP A 286 5.48 1.93 0.21
C ASP A 286 5.57 1.11 1.49
N GLU A 287 6.60 0.27 1.61
CA GLU A 287 6.92 -0.41 2.86
C GLU A 287 8.43 -0.44 3.09
N THR A 288 8.84 0.04 4.25
CA THR A 288 10.21 -0.09 4.74
C THR A 288 10.24 0.02 6.26
N PHE A 289 11.10 -0.77 6.88
CA PHE A 289 11.24 -0.81 8.33
C PHE A 289 12.57 -1.46 8.71
N HIS A 290 13.14 -1.10 9.86
CA HIS A 290 14.41 -1.67 10.37
C HIS A 290 14.20 -3.05 11.05
N LEU A 291 13.44 -3.94 10.36
CA LEU A 291 13.11 -5.27 10.86
C LEU A 291 14.34 -6.18 10.96
N LYS A 292 15.28 -6.03 10.01
CA LYS A 292 16.44 -6.91 9.84
C LYS A 292 17.77 -6.16 9.75
N CYS A 293 17.79 -4.88 10.13
CA CYS A 293 18.98 -4.04 10.10
C CYS A 293 19.02 -3.10 11.31
N THR A 294 20.13 -2.38 11.49
CA THR A 294 20.22 -1.35 12.52
C THR A 294 19.48 -0.07 12.11
N VAL A 295 19.18 0.78 13.11
CA VAL A 295 18.62 2.13 12.88
C VAL A 295 19.49 2.93 11.91
N GLU A 296 20.82 2.89 12.11
CA GLU A 296 21.78 3.63 11.27
C GLU A 296 21.79 3.11 9.84
N GLU A 297 21.63 1.81 9.62
CA GLU A 297 21.55 1.24 8.26
C GLU A 297 20.24 1.63 7.58
N GLN A 298 19.12 1.64 8.30
CA GLN A 298 17.84 2.13 7.79
C GLN A 298 17.90 3.61 7.41
N GLU A 299 18.49 4.47 8.26
CA GLU A 299 18.67 5.88 7.99
C GLU A 299 19.55 6.11 6.73
N LYS A 300 20.68 5.40 6.62
CA LYS A 300 21.56 5.44 5.44
C LYS A 300 20.85 4.95 4.18
N PHE A 301 20.02 3.90 4.29
CA PHE A 301 19.22 3.43 3.17
C PHE A 301 18.26 4.50 2.68
N LEU A 302 17.49 5.13 3.59
CA LEU A 302 16.53 6.19 3.23
C LEU A 302 17.23 7.44 2.67
N GLU A 303 18.43 7.80 3.17
CA GLU A 303 19.23 8.86 2.58
C GLU A 303 19.60 8.57 1.11
N HIS A 304 20.07 7.36 0.81
CA HIS A 304 20.34 6.96 -0.58
C HIS A 304 19.06 6.87 -1.40
N ALA A 305 18.00 6.30 -0.84
CA ALA A 305 16.72 6.12 -1.50
C ALA A 305 16.10 7.46 -1.91
N SER A 306 16.22 8.52 -1.09
CA SER A 306 15.70 9.85 -1.40
C SER A 306 16.22 10.42 -2.72
N LYS A 307 17.36 9.94 -3.22
CA LYS A 307 17.93 10.37 -4.52
C LYS A 307 17.20 9.73 -5.71
N LYS A 308 16.46 8.66 -5.50
CA LYS A 308 15.81 7.83 -6.54
C LYS A 308 14.31 7.71 -6.35
N ALA A 309 13.87 7.34 -5.16
CA ALA A 309 12.47 7.26 -4.80
C ALA A 309 11.86 8.65 -4.59
N ARG A 310 10.56 8.75 -4.77
CA ARG A 310 9.78 9.99 -4.66
C ARG A 310 8.97 10.07 -3.38
N GLY A 311 8.95 9.01 -2.60
CA GLY A 311 8.27 8.92 -1.33
C GLY A 311 8.60 7.64 -0.59
N PHE A 312 8.15 7.55 0.65
CA PHE A 312 8.24 6.33 1.45
C PHE A 312 7.16 6.27 2.52
N CYS A 313 6.76 5.06 2.88
CA CYS A 313 5.93 4.77 4.03
C CYS A 313 6.65 3.78 4.95
N THR A 314 6.58 4.05 6.25
CA THR A 314 6.95 3.09 7.29
C THR A 314 5.68 2.57 7.98
N PHE A 315 5.78 2.02 9.18
CA PHE A 315 4.61 1.51 9.91
C PHE A 315 4.25 2.41 11.08
N TYR A 316 2.94 2.60 11.29
CA TYR A 316 2.39 3.32 12.44
C TYR A 316 1.77 2.33 13.42
N THR A 317 2.12 2.50 14.68
CA THR A 317 1.46 1.84 15.80
C THR A 317 1.23 2.85 16.91
N ASP A 318 0.06 2.81 17.56
CA ASP A 318 -0.28 3.76 18.62
C ASP A 318 0.66 3.60 19.83
N TYR A 319 1.10 4.75 20.34
CA TYR A 319 2.00 4.87 21.49
C TYR A 319 1.28 4.87 22.84
N HIS A 320 -0.04 4.88 22.84
CA HIS A 320 -0.83 5.12 24.04
C HIS A 320 -1.32 3.83 24.72
N ALA A 321 -1.05 2.67 24.15
CA ALA A 321 -1.36 1.40 24.82
C ALA A 321 -0.36 1.11 25.94
N GLU A 322 -0.84 1.10 27.16
CA GLU A 322 -0.12 0.66 28.35
C GLU A 322 0.22 -0.83 28.29
N PRO A 323 1.22 -1.30 28.98
CA PRO A 323 2.63 -1.35 28.62
C PRO A 323 2.98 -2.58 27.81
N ALA A 324 2.93 -2.52 26.53
CA ALA A 324 3.67 -3.47 25.69
C ALA A 324 5.16 -3.28 25.99
N GLY A 325 5.88 -4.35 26.30
CA GLY A 325 7.17 -4.32 26.95
C GLY A 325 8.19 -3.32 26.39
N ARG A 326 9.18 -2.96 27.20
CA ARG A 326 10.23 -1.94 26.92
C ARG A 326 10.87 -2.05 25.53
N GLU A 327 10.99 -3.24 24.98
CA GLU A 327 11.59 -3.49 23.66
C GLU A 327 10.70 -3.04 22.52
N ARG A 328 9.39 -3.30 22.56
CA ARG A 328 8.43 -2.82 21.57
C ARG A 328 8.39 -1.30 21.53
N ASN A 329 8.29 -0.64 22.68
CA ASN A 329 8.33 0.82 22.75
C ASN A 329 9.63 1.41 22.20
N ARG A 330 10.75 0.72 22.36
CA ARG A 330 12.03 1.13 21.76
C ARG A 330 11.96 1.10 20.24
N ILE A 331 11.52 -0.03 19.65
CA ILE A 331 11.42 -0.20 18.19
C ILE A 331 10.51 0.87 17.57
N LEU A 332 9.38 1.15 18.20
CA LEU A 332 8.44 2.16 17.74
C LEU A 332 9.01 3.57 17.79
N ASN A 333 9.71 3.93 18.90
CA ASN A 333 10.40 5.21 19.03
C ASN A 333 11.52 5.37 18.00
N GLU A 334 12.26 4.32 17.72
CA GLU A 334 13.29 4.28 16.67
C GLU A 334 12.67 4.52 15.29
N SER A 335 11.57 3.82 14.95
CA SER A 335 10.85 4.03 13.67
C SER A 335 10.35 5.45 13.50
N ARG A 336 9.75 6.02 14.55
CA ARG A 336 9.31 7.41 14.54
C ARG A 336 10.47 8.38 14.34
N SER A 337 11.59 8.15 15.03
CA SER A 337 12.81 8.95 14.87
C SER A 337 13.35 8.88 13.45
N ILE A 338 13.43 7.67 12.88
CA ILE A 338 13.84 7.45 11.48
C ILE A 338 12.92 8.22 10.53
N PHE A 339 11.59 8.12 10.73
CA PHE A 339 10.62 8.82 9.90
C PHE A 339 10.83 10.34 9.93
N ILE A 340 10.89 10.94 11.12
CA ILE A 340 11.07 12.39 11.29
C ILE A 340 12.38 12.87 10.66
N LYS A 341 13.49 12.14 10.85
CA LYS A 341 14.79 12.48 10.26
C LYS A 341 14.80 12.36 8.73
N SER A 342 14.08 11.40 8.19
CA SER A 342 14.04 11.12 6.75
C SER A 342 13.07 12.03 5.99
N LEU A 343 12.03 12.54 6.64
CA LEU A 343 10.98 13.38 6.04
C LEU A 343 11.55 14.57 5.20
N PRO A 344 12.54 15.36 5.70
CA PRO A 344 13.10 16.46 4.92
C PRO A 344 13.85 16.03 3.66
N LEU A 345 14.38 14.80 3.62
CA LEU A 345 15.13 14.27 2.47
C LEU A 345 14.23 14.09 1.24
N PHE A 346 12.95 13.78 1.46
CA PHE A 346 11.98 13.57 0.39
C PHE A 346 11.19 14.85 0.05
N LYS A 347 10.87 15.69 1.05
CA LYS A 347 10.09 16.94 0.84
C LYS A 347 10.87 18.10 0.18
N ARG A 348 12.20 18.08 0.20
CA ARG A 348 13.03 19.16 -0.37
C ARG A 348 13.28 19.04 -1.87
N ARG A 349 12.78 18.03 -2.53
CA ARG A 349 13.02 17.72 -3.95
C ARG A 349 11.75 17.75 -4.76
#